data_6a6776ea3601072c8f1b38897103dce1
#
_entry.id   6a6776ea3601072c8f1b38897103dce1
#
_cell.length_a   1.000
_cell.length_b   1.000
_cell.length_c   1.000
_cell.angle_alpha   90.00
_cell.angle_beta   90.00
_cell.angle_gamma   90.00
#
_symmetry.space_group_name_H-M   'P 1'
#
loop_
_entity.id
_entity.type
_entity.pdbx_description
1 polymer ?
#
loop_
_entity_poly.entity_id
_entity_poly.type
_entity_poly.pdbx_seq_one_letter_code
_entity_poly.pdbx_strand_id
1 'polypeptide(L)'
;AMRERIIEWGGEVRFGAKVTDVFVDQDHVVGIEVNGAERIDTTLVLSGVGHSARDTYEMLFKRGVDMVAKPFAIGVRIEHPQDVIDQSQYGVDPKSLGLGAAEYSLVYHDKESGRTAYSFCMCPGGQVVASASEPGGVVTNGMSLYARDSGVANSAIVVNVGPDDFGTHPLDGVAFQREWERKAYKLGGSNFNAPAQTVGSFLGQADAPSVESSIHSYEPHIVDCDL
;
A
#
# COMPACT_ATOMS: atom_id res chain seq x y z
N ALA A 1 9.50 -3.91 -24.64
CA ALA A 1 8.52 -4.95 -24.99
C ALA A 1 7.10 -4.37 -25.17
N MET A 2 6.33 -4.06 -24.10
CA MET A 2 4.92 -3.63 -24.22
C MET A 2 4.77 -2.30 -24.96
N ARG A 3 5.56 -1.27 -24.59
CA ARG A 3 5.57 0.05 -25.25
C ARG A 3 5.89 -0.04 -26.74
N GLU A 4 6.90 -0.81 -27.09
CA GLU A 4 7.31 -1.01 -28.49
C GLU A 4 6.19 -1.62 -29.32
N ARG A 5 5.48 -2.61 -28.76
CA ARG A 5 4.35 -3.24 -29.42
C ARG A 5 3.17 -2.28 -29.64
N ILE A 6 2.89 -1.38 -28.67
CA ILE A 6 1.87 -0.34 -28.84
C ILE A 6 2.23 0.57 -30.04
N ILE A 7 3.49 1.00 -30.10
CA ILE A 7 3.97 1.86 -31.19
C ILE A 7 3.94 1.14 -32.53
N GLU A 8 4.38 -0.12 -32.60
CA GLU A 8 4.32 -0.97 -33.82
C GLU A 8 2.89 -1.11 -34.35
N TRP A 9 1.89 -1.12 -33.47
CA TRP A 9 0.47 -1.18 -33.84
C TRP A 9 -0.16 0.18 -34.15
N GLY A 10 0.65 1.24 -34.25
CA GLY A 10 0.21 2.59 -34.59
C GLY A 10 -0.33 3.39 -33.39
N GLY A 11 -0.14 2.89 -32.16
CA GLY A 11 -0.47 3.61 -30.96
C GLY A 11 0.61 4.62 -30.55
N GLU A 12 0.23 5.57 -29.71
CA GLU A 12 1.14 6.57 -29.14
C GLU A 12 1.33 6.32 -27.64
N VAL A 13 2.57 6.51 -27.14
CA VAL A 13 2.90 6.49 -25.71
C VAL A 13 3.49 7.83 -25.34
N ARG A 14 2.79 8.58 -24.48
CA ARG A 14 3.17 9.94 -24.05
C ARG A 14 3.58 9.93 -22.60
N PHE A 15 4.77 10.42 -22.29
CA PHE A 15 5.27 10.67 -20.94
C PHE A 15 5.04 12.14 -20.55
N GLY A 16 4.95 12.42 -19.25
CA GLY A 16 4.66 13.76 -18.76
C GLY A 16 3.30 14.29 -19.22
N ALA A 17 2.38 13.40 -19.58
CA ALA A 17 1.05 13.70 -20.08
C ALA A 17 0.01 13.29 -19.03
N LYS A 18 -0.23 14.16 -18.03
CA LYS A 18 -1.22 13.92 -16.98
C LYS A 18 -2.61 14.25 -17.50
N VAL A 19 -3.55 13.31 -17.42
CA VAL A 19 -4.96 13.60 -17.64
C VAL A 19 -5.47 14.40 -16.46
N THR A 20 -5.88 15.64 -16.71
CA THR A 20 -6.32 16.61 -15.71
C THR A 20 -7.83 16.78 -15.66
N ASP A 21 -8.52 16.37 -16.73
CA ASP A 21 -9.98 16.43 -16.77
C ASP A 21 -10.57 15.43 -17.79
N VAL A 22 -11.86 15.14 -17.64
CA VAL A 22 -12.67 14.35 -18.59
C VAL A 22 -13.89 15.18 -18.98
N PHE A 23 -14.11 15.33 -20.29
CA PHE A 23 -15.29 16.04 -20.80
C PHE A 23 -16.42 15.05 -21.06
N VAL A 24 -17.58 15.34 -20.47
CA VAL A 24 -18.80 14.55 -20.59
C VAL A 24 -19.90 15.43 -21.18
N ASP A 25 -20.59 14.91 -22.17
CA ASP A 25 -21.80 15.51 -22.77
C ASP A 25 -22.88 14.44 -22.91
N GLN A 26 -24.08 14.71 -22.40
CA GLN A 26 -25.23 13.78 -22.39
C GLN A 26 -24.84 12.36 -21.92
N ASP A 27 -24.14 12.28 -20.77
CA ASP A 27 -23.65 11.04 -20.14
C ASP A 27 -22.61 10.24 -21.01
N HIS A 28 -22.06 10.85 -22.02
CA HIS A 28 -21.02 10.24 -22.85
C HIS A 28 -19.71 11.01 -22.74
N VAL A 29 -18.60 10.27 -22.68
CA VAL A 29 -17.27 10.86 -22.77
C VAL A 29 -17.08 11.42 -24.18
N VAL A 30 -16.69 12.69 -24.26
CA VAL A 30 -16.42 13.39 -25.54
C VAL A 30 -14.96 13.86 -25.66
N GLY A 31 -14.15 13.69 -24.62
CA GLY A 31 -12.73 14.04 -24.64
C GLY A 31 -12.09 14.02 -23.28
N ILE A 32 -10.78 14.24 -23.27
CA ILE A 32 -9.96 14.42 -22.07
C ILE A 32 -9.14 15.71 -22.19
N GLU A 33 -8.73 16.24 -21.05
CA GLU A 33 -7.73 17.30 -20.95
C GLU A 33 -6.41 16.74 -20.47
N VAL A 34 -5.32 17.15 -21.07
CA VAL A 34 -3.96 16.78 -20.69
C VAL A 34 -3.20 18.02 -20.23
N ASN A 35 -2.58 17.92 -19.05
CA ASN A 35 -1.76 18.97 -18.43
C ASN A 35 -2.47 20.33 -18.28
N GLY A 36 -3.81 20.34 -18.15
CA GLY A 36 -4.60 21.56 -18.00
C GLY A 36 -4.65 22.45 -19.26
N ALA A 37 -4.27 21.96 -20.44
CA ALA A 37 -4.14 22.79 -21.63
C ALA A 37 -4.55 22.09 -22.94
N GLU A 38 -4.18 20.84 -23.14
CA GLU A 38 -4.44 20.12 -24.38
C GLU A 38 -5.72 19.32 -24.28
N ARG A 39 -6.64 19.52 -25.23
CA ARG A 39 -7.84 18.69 -25.37
C ARG A 39 -7.61 17.61 -26.40
N ILE A 40 -7.95 16.38 -26.05
CA ILE A 40 -7.98 15.23 -26.96
C ILE A 40 -9.42 14.75 -27.03
N ASP A 41 -10.02 14.85 -28.21
CA ASP A 41 -11.38 14.33 -28.43
C ASP A 41 -11.36 12.80 -28.52
N THR A 42 -12.19 12.16 -27.73
CA THR A 42 -12.35 10.71 -27.70
C THR A 42 -13.69 10.33 -27.09
N THR A 43 -14.23 9.21 -27.51
CA THR A 43 -15.48 8.65 -26.98
C THR A 43 -15.26 7.48 -26.01
N LEU A 44 -14.00 7.08 -25.82
CA LEU A 44 -13.65 5.97 -24.92
C LEU A 44 -12.36 6.30 -24.16
N VAL A 45 -12.41 6.11 -22.84
CA VAL A 45 -11.26 6.24 -21.93
C VAL A 45 -11.15 4.98 -21.08
N LEU A 46 -9.97 4.34 -21.12
CA LEU A 46 -9.62 3.24 -20.24
C LEU A 46 -8.72 3.78 -19.11
N SER A 47 -9.22 3.79 -17.88
CA SER A 47 -8.49 4.28 -16.72
C SER A 47 -7.80 3.15 -15.97
N GLY A 48 -6.48 3.21 -15.86
CA GLY A 48 -5.64 2.26 -15.12
C GLY A 48 -4.72 2.98 -14.13
N VAL A 49 -5.19 4.04 -13.48
CA VAL A 49 -4.40 4.99 -12.67
C VAL A 49 -3.92 4.46 -11.31
N GLY A 50 -4.45 3.32 -10.86
CA GLY A 50 -4.14 2.74 -9.55
C GLY A 50 -4.81 3.48 -8.38
N HIS A 51 -4.65 2.94 -7.16
CA HIS A 51 -5.34 3.44 -5.96
C HIS A 51 -4.83 4.78 -5.43
N SER A 52 -3.62 5.19 -5.80
CA SER A 52 -2.99 6.41 -5.29
C SER A 52 -3.33 7.68 -6.08
N ALA A 53 -4.01 7.56 -7.22
CA ALA A 53 -4.41 8.70 -8.05
C ALA A 53 -5.67 9.39 -7.48
N ARG A 54 -5.59 9.85 -6.25
CA ARG A 54 -6.72 10.42 -5.50
C ARG A 54 -7.27 11.69 -6.15
N ASP A 55 -6.41 12.49 -6.74
CA ASP A 55 -6.77 13.66 -7.54
C ASP A 55 -7.62 13.30 -8.76
N THR A 56 -7.34 12.17 -9.41
CA THR A 56 -8.15 11.65 -10.52
C THR A 56 -9.53 11.20 -10.02
N TYR A 57 -9.63 10.52 -8.87
CA TYR A 57 -10.93 10.16 -8.30
C TYR A 57 -11.74 11.40 -7.92
N GLU A 58 -11.12 12.41 -7.32
CA GLU A 58 -11.77 13.67 -7.01
C GLU A 58 -12.26 14.39 -8.27
N MET A 59 -11.49 14.37 -9.34
CA MET A 59 -11.86 14.94 -10.65
C MET A 59 -13.05 14.20 -11.26
N LEU A 60 -13.01 12.87 -11.31
CA LEU A 60 -14.09 12.04 -11.84
C LEU A 60 -15.39 12.24 -11.06
N PHE A 61 -15.32 12.30 -9.73
CA PHE A 61 -16.48 12.59 -8.88
C PHE A 61 -17.09 13.96 -9.19
N LYS A 62 -16.27 15.01 -9.34
CA LYS A 62 -16.72 16.35 -9.72
C LYS A 62 -17.38 16.40 -11.10
N ARG A 63 -17.02 15.48 -11.99
CA ARG A 63 -17.61 15.33 -13.33
C ARG A 63 -18.89 14.49 -13.35
N GLY A 64 -19.36 14.05 -12.17
CA GLY A 64 -20.61 13.30 -12.04
C GLY A 64 -20.48 11.82 -12.40
N VAL A 65 -19.26 11.27 -12.46
CA VAL A 65 -19.07 9.83 -12.62
C VAL A 65 -19.58 9.12 -11.37
N ASP A 66 -20.46 8.15 -11.56
CA ASP A 66 -21.00 7.36 -10.47
C ASP A 66 -19.89 6.59 -9.73
N MET A 67 -19.82 6.83 -8.44
CA MET A 67 -18.84 6.21 -7.54
C MET A 67 -19.52 5.75 -6.25
N VAL A 68 -19.02 4.70 -5.66
CA VAL A 68 -19.50 4.19 -4.37
C VAL A 68 -18.34 4.00 -3.40
N ALA A 69 -18.60 4.26 -2.11
CA ALA A 69 -17.67 3.92 -1.05
C ALA A 69 -17.49 2.39 -0.99
N LYS A 70 -16.25 1.92 -0.96
CA LYS A 70 -15.92 0.49 -1.02
C LYS A 70 -15.02 0.11 0.15
N PRO A 71 -15.27 -1.04 0.82
CA PRO A 71 -14.38 -1.54 1.86
C PRO A 71 -12.96 -1.75 1.34
N PHE A 72 -11.98 -1.55 2.24
CA PHE A 72 -10.57 -1.84 2.00
C PHE A 72 -9.92 -2.37 3.29
N ALA A 73 -8.63 -2.60 3.28
CA ALA A 73 -7.89 -3.07 4.44
C ALA A 73 -6.86 -2.03 4.88
N ILE A 74 -6.72 -1.86 6.19
CA ILE A 74 -5.73 -0.97 6.81
C ILE A 74 -5.01 -1.71 7.93
N GLY A 75 -3.77 -1.37 8.23
CA GLY A 75 -3.00 -1.98 9.30
C GLY A 75 -1.56 -1.52 9.31
N VAL A 76 -0.72 -2.35 9.91
CA VAL A 76 0.70 -2.12 10.08
C VAL A 76 1.51 -3.17 9.33
N ARG A 77 2.78 -2.89 9.08
CA ARG A 77 3.71 -3.87 8.52
C ARG A 77 4.61 -4.41 9.64
N ILE A 78 4.68 -5.73 9.73
CA ILE A 78 5.56 -6.45 10.67
C ILE A 78 6.79 -6.95 9.95
N GLU A 79 7.95 -6.85 10.58
CA GLU A 79 9.22 -7.44 10.13
C GLU A 79 9.73 -8.47 11.14
N HIS A 80 10.44 -9.46 10.64
CA HIS A 80 11.08 -10.50 11.44
C HIS A 80 12.22 -11.16 10.65
N PRO A 81 13.16 -11.86 11.34
CA PRO A 81 14.16 -12.64 10.66
C PRO A 81 13.54 -13.72 9.78
N GLN A 82 14.05 -13.93 8.57
CA GLN A 82 13.54 -14.96 7.65
C GLN A 82 13.73 -16.37 8.21
N ASP A 83 14.82 -16.63 8.92
CA ASP A 83 15.12 -17.93 9.52
C ASP A 83 14.07 -18.38 10.55
N VAL A 84 13.44 -17.46 11.26
CA VAL A 84 12.30 -17.75 12.17
C VAL A 84 11.15 -18.38 11.39
N ILE A 85 10.86 -17.86 10.20
CA ILE A 85 9.79 -18.38 9.34
C ILE A 85 10.21 -19.69 8.71
N ASP A 86 11.45 -19.78 8.19
CA ASP A 86 11.99 -21.00 7.61
C ASP A 86 11.96 -22.15 8.62
N GLN A 87 12.40 -21.89 9.86
CA GLN A 87 12.37 -22.88 10.93
C GLN A 87 10.94 -23.28 11.31
N SER A 88 10.02 -22.31 11.36
CA SER A 88 8.60 -22.57 11.68
C SER A 88 7.91 -23.42 10.61
N GLN A 89 8.22 -23.19 9.33
CA GLN A 89 7.55 -23.84 8.20
C GLN A 89 8.22 -25.18 7.82
N TYR A 90 9.55 -25.23 7.83
CA TYR A 90 10.30 -26.38 7.34
C TYR A 90 10.96 -27.22 8.45
N GLY A 91 11.19 -26.63 9.62
CA GLY A 91 11.93 -27.28 10.72
C GLY A 91 13.42 -27.44 10.47
N VAL A 92 13.93 -27.01 9.33
CA VAL A 92 15.31 -27.11 8.87
C VAL A 92 15.69 -25.92 8.01
N ASP A 93 16.99 -25.71 7.77
CA ASP A 93 17.46 -24.72 6.79
C ASP A 93 16.95 -25.10 5.39
N PRO A 94 16.15 -24.25 4.73
CA PRO A 94 15.60 -24.53 3.41
C PRO A 94 16.67 -24.79 2.36
N LYS A 95 17.84 -24.16 2.46
CA LYS A 95 18.97 -24.35 1.54
C LYS A 95 19.48 -25.79 1.53
N SER A 96 19.39 -26.48 2.67
CA SER A 96 19.79 -27.89 2.78
C SER A 96 18.91 -28.82 1.94
N LEU A 97 17.71 -28.41 1.63
CA LEU A 97 16.71 -29.15 0.83
C LEU A 97 16.51 -28.57 -0.56
N GLY A 98 17.25 -27.51 -0.94
CA GLY A 98 17.05 -26.80 -2.21
C GLY A 98 15.72 -26.02 -2.27
N LEU A 99 15.13 -25.68 -1.12
CA LEU A 99 13.92 -24.89 -1.01
C LEU A 99 14.25 -23.40 -0.98
N GLY A 100 13.28 -22.58 -1.40
CA GLY A 100 13.35 -21.13 -1.25
C GLY A 100 12.94 -20.66 0.15
N ALA A 101 13.06 -19.36 0.40
CA ALA A 101 12.59 -18.73 1.63
C ALA A 101 11.11 -19.04 1.88
N ALA A 102 10.77 -19.43 3.11
CA ALA A 102 9.42 -19.78 3.49
C ALA A 102 8.49 -18.55 3.56
N GLU A 103 7.23 -18.79 3.32
CA GLU A 103 6.16 -17.79 3.41
C GLU A 103 5.03 -18.29 4.33
N TYR A 104 4.17 -17.36 4.78
CA TYR A 104 3.00 -17.70 5.58
C TYR A 104 1.77 -16.90 5.16
N SER A 105 0.61 -17.44 5.49
CA SER A 105 -0.68 -16.74 5.41
C SER A 105 -1.45 -17.01 6.70
N LEU A 106 -1.85 -15.94 7.39
CA LEU A 106 -2.53 -15.99 8.67
C LEU A 106 -3.87 -15.27 8.56
N VAL A 107 -4.89 -15.82 9.21
CA VAL A 107 -6.23 -15.22 9.33
C VAL A 107 -6.74 -15.44 10.74
N TYR A 108 -7.26 -14.37 11.36
CA TYR A 108 -7.94 -14.42 12.63
C TYR A 108 -9.30 -13.74 12.54
N HIS A 109 -10.35 -14.46 12.90
CA HIS A 109 -11.70 -13.93 12.98
C HIS A 109 -12.05 -13.62 14.43
N ASP A 110 -12.17 -12.35 14.75
CA ASP A 110 -12.64 -11.91 16.05
C ASP A 110 -14.16 -12.05 16.15
N LYS A 111 -14.62 -12.92 17.06
CA LYS A 111 -16.06 -13.22 17.21
C LYS A 111 -16.82 -12.10 17.93
N GLU A 112 -16.15 -11.29 18.72
CA GLU A 112 -16.77 -10.21 19.48
C GLU A 112 -17.04 -9.00 18.61
N SER A 113 -16.04 -8.52 17.88
CA SER A 113 -16.18 -7.37 16.99
C SER A 113 -16.70 -7.72 15.60
N GLY A 114 -16.68 -9.02 15.24
CA GLY A 114 -16.98 -9.49 13.88
C GLY A 114 -15.90 -9.13 12.85
N ARG A 115 -14.76 -8.57 13.27
CA ARG A 115 -13.66 -8.17 12.38
C ARG A 115 -12.73 -9.34 12.08
N THR A 116 -12.10 -9.24 10.94
CA THR A 116 -11.07 -10.19 10.53
C THR A 116 -9.73 -9.47 10.42
N ALA A 117 -8.73 -9.96 11.16
CA ALA A 117 -7.33 -9.59 10.96
C ALA A 117 -6.62 -10.66 10.14
N TYR A 118 -5.77 -10.27 9.20
CA TYR A 118 -5.05 -11.22 8.36
C TYR A 118 -3.70 -10.68 7.87
N SER A 119 -2.79 -11.61 7.56
CA SER A 119 -1.55 -11.25 6.88
C SER A 119 -1.84 -10.95 5.41
N PHE A 120 -1.19 -9.92 4.89
CA PHE A 120 -1.34 -9.53 3.49
C PHE A 120 0.02 -9.21 2.87
N CYS A 121 0.20 -9.65 1.62
CA CYS A 121 1.43 -9.38 0.86
C CYS A 121 2.70 -9.70 1.66
N MET A 122 2.79 -10.94 2.19
CA MET A 122 3.99 -11.44 2.83
C MET A 122 5.14 -11.47 1.81
N CYS A 123 6.28 -10.92 2.20
CA CYS A 123 7.48 -10.77 1.38
C CYS A 123 8.62 -11.58 1.98
N PRO A 124 8.80 -12.86 1.59
CA PRO A 124 9.91 -13.68 2.08
C PRO A 124 11.23 -13.15 1.53
N GLY A 125 12.26 -13.08 2.38
CA GLY A 125 13.56 -12.52 2.04
C GLY A 125 13.44 -11.09 1.49
N GLY A 126 12.47 -10.30 1.98
CA GLY A 126 12.11 -8.99 1.46
C GLY A 126 12.31 -7.88 2.48
N GLN A 127 12.18 -6.65 2.05
CA GLN A 127 12.39 -5.44 2.83
C GLN A 127 11.12 -4.61 2.89
N VAL A 128 10.95 -3.84 3.97
CA VAL A 128 9.95 -2.78 4.04
C VAL A 128 10.46 -1.56 3.29
N VAL A 129 9.62 -0.99 2.44
CA VAL A 129 9.97 0.14 1.57
C VAL A 129 8.99 1.30 1.75
N ALA A 130 9.46 2.51 1.55
CA ALA A 130 8.63 3.70 1.53
C ALA A 130 7.66 3.67 0.32
N SER A 131 6.39 3.98 0.55
CA SER A 131 5.34 3.94 -0.46
C SER A 131 4.37 5.10 -0.37
N ALA A 132 4.77 6.20 0.29
CA ALA A 132 3.96 7.40 0.36
C ALA A 132 3.72 7.99 -1.03
N SER A 133 2.47 8.32 -1.34
CA SER A 133 2.06 8.91 -2.62
C SER A 133 1.69 10.39 -2.53
N GLU A 134 1.52 10.92 -1.33
CA GLU A 134 1.19 12.32 -1.08
C GLU A 134 2.16 12.96 -0.08
N PRO A 135 2.49 14.26 -0.23
CA PRO A 135 3.28 14.99 0.77
C PRO A 135 2.59 15.00 2.14
N GLY A 136 3.36 14.83 3.21
CA GLY A 136 2.85 14.83 4.58
C GLY A 136 2.12 13.55 5.00
N GLY A 137 2.30 12.47 4.26
CA GLY A 137 1.85 11.13 4.59
C GLY A 137 3.00 10.13 4.66
N VAL A 138 2.89 9.10 5.49
CA VAL A 138 3.78 7.93 5.51
C VAL A 138 2.96 6.69 5.25
N VAL A 139 3.41 5.91 4.29
CA VAL A 139 2.88 4.58 3.95
C VAL A 139 4.07 3.66 3.70
N THR A 140 3.97 2.44 4.18
CA THR A 140 4.97 1.39 3.96
C THR A 140 4.41 0.29 3.06
N ASN A 141 5.29 -0.31 2.28
CA ASN A 141 5.01 -1.52 1.52
C ASN A 141 6.13 -2.54 1.73
N GLY A 142 6.01 -3.74 1.20
CA GLY A 142 7.05 -4.76 1.21
C GLY A 142 7.47 -5.12 -0.20
N MET A 143 8.75 -5.41 -0.35
CA MET A 143 9.35 -5.83 -1.62
C MET A 143 10.35 -6.94 -1.38
N SER A 144 10.28 -8.01 -2.17
CA SER A 144 11.34 -9.01 -2.23
C SER A 144 12.13 -8.84 -3.53
N LEU A 145 13.45 -8.92 -3.43
CA LEU A 145 14.26 -9.13 -4.62
C LEU A 145 14.02 -10.55 -5.17
N TYR A 146 14.39 -10.78 -6.41
CA TYR A 146 14.21 -12.08 -7.06
C TYR A 146 14.86 -13.24 -6.27
N ALA A 147 16.03 -12.97 -5.65
CA ALA A 147 16.75 -13.97 -4.88
C ALA A 147 16.06 -14.33 -3.54
N ARG A 148 15.24 -13.44 -2.98
CA ARG A 148 14.55 -13.61 -1.67
C ARG A 148 15.50 -13.96 -0.53
N ASP A 149 16.67 -13.32 -0.47
CA ASP A 149 17.81 -13.67 0.40
C ASP A 149 18.31 -12.54 1.29
N SER A 150 17.48 -11.51 1.54
CA SER A 150 17.87 -10.39 2.41
C SER A 150 18.07 -10.79 3.89
N GLY A 151 17.65 -11.99 4.28
CA GLY A 151 17.65 -12.43 5.69
C GLY A 151 16.50 -11.89 6.52
N VAL A 152 15.68 -11.00 5.98
CA VAL A 152 14.49 -10.41 6.60
C VAL A 152 13.24 -10.86 5.85
N ALA A 153 12.16 -11.04 6.57
CA ALA A 153 10.83 -11.24 6.02
C ALA A 153 9.88 -10.16 6.56
N ASN A 154 8.88 -9.80 5.80
CA ASN A 154 7.85 -8.89 6.30
C ASN A 154 6.47 -9.21 5.74
N SER A 155 5.44 -8.78 6.43
CA SER A 155 4.05 -8.89 6.00
C SER A 155 3.24 -7.71 6.51
N ALA A 156 2.22 -7.30 5.81
CA ALA A 156 1.20 -6.46 6.42
C ALA A 156 0.32 -7.33 7.33
N ILE A 157 -0.09 -6.78 8.47
CA ILE A 157 -1.18 -7.28 9.30
C ILE A 157 -2.28 -6.25 9.23
N VAL A 158 -3.39 -6.62 8.63
CA VAL A 158 -4.45 -5.69 8.27
C VAL A 158 -5.81 -6.15 8.78
N VAL A 159 -6.71 -5.19 8.95
CA VAL A 159 -8.12 -5.40 9.23
C VAL A 159 -8.97 -4.75 8.14
N ASN A 160 -10.12 -5.33 7.85
CA ASN A 160 -11.08 -4.71 6.94
C ASN A 160 -11.75 -3.51 7.61
N VAL A 161 -11.86 -2.44 6.84
CA VAL A 161 -12.65 -1.25 7.16
C VAL A 161 -13.63 -0.97 6.03
N GLY A 162 -14.78 -0.41 6.37
CA GLY A 162 -15.85 -0.16 5.42
C GLY A 162 -16.58 1.16 5.68
N PRO A 163 -17.68 1.41 4.97
CA PRO A 163 -18.48 2.63 5.15
C PRO A 163 -18.96 2.88 6.59
N ASP A 164 -19.12 1.83 7.39
CA ASP A 164 -19.46 1.97 8.82
C ASP A 164 -18.32 2.60 9.65
N ASP A 165 -17.07 2.52 9.17
CA ASP A 165 -15.90 3.07 9.83
C ASP A 165 -15.56 4.49 9.35
N PHE A 166 -15.81 4.83 8.10
CA PHE A 166 -15.33 6.08 7.49
C PHE A 166 -16.42 6.91 6.78
N GLY A 167 -17.63 6.38 6.60
CA GLY A 167 -18.74 7.09 5.95
C GLY A 167 -19.11 6.53 4.59
N THR A 168 -20.25 6.98 4.06
CA THR A 168 -20.86 6.46 2.82
C THR A 168 -20.59 7.31 1.58
N HIS A 169 -20.03 8.51 1.76
CA HIS A 169 -19.65 9.35 0.61
C HIS A 169 -18.52 8.67 -0.19
N PRO A 170 -18.53 8.69 -1.51
CA PRO A 170 -17.57 7.99 -2.36
C PRO A 170 -16.10 8.24 -2.03
N LEU A 171 -15.77 9.43 -1.52
CA LEU A 171 -14.40 9.84 -1.18
C LEU A 171 -14.06 9.75 0.32
N ASP A 172 -14.98 9.30 1.18
CA ASP A 172 -14.72 9.19 2.62
C ASP A 172 -13.58 8.23 2.94
N GLY A 173 -13.47 7.11 2.19
CA GLY A 173 -12.35 6.19 2.32
C GLY A 173 -10.99 6.84 2.02
N VAL A 174 -10.93 7.77 1.06
CA VAL A 174 -9.70 8.55 0.76
C VAL A 174 -9.36 9.47 1.93
N ALA A 175 -10.36 10.15 2.51
CA ALA A 175 -10.15 11.01 3.68
C ALA A 175 -9.65 10.21 4.89
N PHE A 176 -10.23 9.04 5.13
CA PHE A 176 -9.81 8.12 6.19
C PHE A 176 -8.36 7.63 6.01
N GLN A 177 -7.95 7.23 4.81
CA GLN A 177 -6.57 6.85 4.53
C GLN A 177 -5.61 8.01 4.80
N ARG A 178 -5.92 9.22 4.32
CA ARG A 178 -5.10 10.42 4.54
C ARG A 178 -4.95 10.76 6.02
N GLU A 179 -5.97 10.52 6.83
CA GLU A 179 -5.90 10.74 8.28
C GLU A 179 -4.81 9.86 8.92
N TRP A 180 -4.84 8.56 8.65
CA TRP A 180 -3.86 7.63 9.21
C TRP A 180 -2.45 7.85 8.67
N GLU A 181 -2.31 8.12 7.38
CA GLU A 181 -1.03 8.44 6.76
C GLU A 181 -0.39 9.71 7.38
N ARG A 182 -1.20 10.72 7.66
CA ARG A 182 -0.75 11.95 8.33
C ARG A 182 -0.42 11.74 9.81
N LYS A 183 -1.16 10.87 10.51
CA LYS A 183 -0.81 10.46 11.87
C LYS A 183 0.54 9.77 11.89
N ALA A 184 0.76 8.79 11.01
CA ALA A 184 2.04 8.12 10.87
C ALA A 184 3.18 9.11 10.54
N TYR A 185 2.97 10.05 9.64
CA TYR A 185 3.94 11.09 9.31
C TYR A 185 4.32 11.94 10.52
N LYS A 186 3.34 12.36 11.32
CA LYS A 186 3.58 13.16 12.54
C LYS A 186 4.35 12.36 13.60
N LEU A 187 3.95 11.12 13.84
CA LEU A 187 4.61 10.21 14.79
C LEU A 187 6.05 9.91 14.37
N GLY A 188 6.31 9.77 13.07
CA GLY A 188 7.65 9.58 12.52
C GLY A 188 8.55 10.84 12.53
N GLY A 189 8.09 11.95 13.12
CA GLY A 189 8.88 13.19 13.25
C GLY A 189 8.66 14.21 12.14
N SER A 190 7.52 14.14 11.45
CA SER A 190 7.13 15.06 10.34
C SER A 190 8.12 15.07 9.17
N ASN A 191 8.64 13.91 8.88
CA ASN A 191 9.47 13.58 7.72
C ASN A 191 9.03 12.20 7.17
N PHE A 192 9.80 11.56 6.32
CA PHE A 192 9.43 10.25 5.78
C PHE A 192 9.95 9.06 6.61
N ASN A 193 10.40 9.28 7.85
CA ASN A 193 10.66 8.20 8.79
C ASN A 193 9.34 7.52 9.17
N ALA A 194 9.36 6.21 9.36
CA ALA A 194 8.18 5.46 9.74
C ALA A 194 8.11 5.32 11.28
N PRO A 195 6.95 5.56 11.90
CA PRO A 195 6.72 5.20 13.29
C PRO A 195 6.78 3.66 13.41
N ALA A 196 7.44 3.17 14.44
CA ALA A 196 7.65 1.76 14.67
C ALA A 196 7.59 1.42 16.16
N GLN A 197 7.23 0.18 16.45
CA GLN A 197 7.15 -0.39 17.79
C GLN A 197 7.55 -1.86 17.71
N THR A 198 8.22 -2.39 18.73
CA THR A 198 8.45 -3.85 18.76
C THR A 198 7.16 -4.58 19.05
N VAL A 199 7.04 -5.80 18.55
CA VAL A 199 5.87 -6.67 18.84
C VAL A 199 5.68 -6.86 20.33
N GLY A 200 6.78 -7.04 21.08
CA GLY A 200 6.72 -7.16 22.55
C GLY A 200 6.14 -5.91 23.21
N SER A 201 6.60 -4.72 22.83
CA SER A 201 6.06 -3.45 23.32
C SER A 201 4.59 -3.27 22.94
N PHE A 202 4.23 -3.55 21.68
CA PHE A 202 2.83 -3.50 21.23
C PHE A 202 1.89 -4.42 22.03
N LEU A 203 2.40 -5.57 22.48
CA LEU A 203 1.66 -6.51 23.33
C LEU A 203 1.75 -6.17 24.83
N GLY A 204 2.34 -5.03 25.22
CA GLY A 204 2.45 -4.59 26.60
C GLY A 204 3.46 -5.35 27.45
N GLN A 205 4.47 -5.99 26.84
CA GLN A 205 5.53 -6.67 27.57
C GLN A 205 6.51 -5.65 28.16
N ALA A 206 6.67 -5.68 29.51
CA ALA A 206 7.46 -4.68 30.23
C ALA A 206 8.97 -4.68 29.85
N ASP A 207 9.53 -5.82 29.47
CA ASP A 207 10.95 -6.00 29.12
C ASP A 207 11.16 -6.08 27.61
N ALA A 208 10.27 -5.52 26.80
CA ALA A 208 10.40 -5.52 25.34
C ALA A 208 11.67 -4.74 24.93
N PRO A 209 12.46 -5.25 23.97
CA PRO A 209 13.62 -4.52 23.46
C PRO A 209 13.19 -3.24 22.75
N SER A 210 14.07 -2.26 22.66
CA SER A 210 13.81 -1.06 21.87
C SER A 210 13.81 -1.39 20.37
N VAL A 211 13.10 -0.59 19.61
CA VAL A 211 13.05 -0.69 18.13
C VAL A 211 14.44 -0.57 17.52
N GLU A 212 15.31 0.30 18.04
CA GLU A 212 16.68 0.49 17.56
C GLU A 212 17.56 -0.76 17.66
N SER A 213 17.27 -1.64 18.64
CA SER A 213 17.99 -2.90 18.82
C SER A 213 17.39 -4.07 18.03
N SER A 214 16.28 -3.83 17.35
CA SER A 214 15.54 -4.85 16.60
C SER A 214 15.94 -4.84 15.12
N ILE A 215 15.66 -5.94 14.44
CA ILE A 215 15.85 -6.03 13.00
C ILE A 215 14.86 -5.11 12.31
N HIS A 216 15.34 -4.28 11.41
CA HIS A 216 14.49 -3.45 10.53
C HIS A 216 15.19 -3.20 9.20
N SER A 217 14.43 -3.00 8.16
CA SER A 217 14.94 -2.79 6.80
C SER A 217 14.43 -1.50 6.15
N TYR A 218 13.55 -0.78 6.83
CA TYR A 218 12.96 0.44 6.27
C TYR A 218 13.99 1.57 6.18
N GLU A 219 14.12 2.12 4.99
CA GLU A 219 14.78 3.40 4.73
C GLU A 219 13.75 4.43 4.24
N PRO A 220 13.77 5.65 4.72
CA PRO A 220 14.85 6.42 5.35
C PRO A 220 15.25 6.03 6.77
N HIS A 221 14.31 5.84 7.70
CA HIS A 221 14.60 5.46 9.10
C HIS A 221 13.28 5.13 9.82
N ILE A 222 13.38 4.45 10.96
CA ILE A 222 12.27 4.21 11.88
C ILE A 222 12.38 5.10 13.11
N VAL A 223 11.26 5.41 13.73
CA VAL A 223 11.18 6.18 14.98
C VAL A 223 10.38 5.38 15.98
N ASP A 224 10.97 5.12 17.14
CA ASP A 224 10.29 4.42 18.24
C ASP A 224 9.12 5.26 18.76
N CYS A 225 7.96 4.67 18.82
CA CYS A 225 6.76 5.31 19.34
C CYS A 225 5.70 4.27 19.73
N ASP A 226 4.72 4.71 20.48
CA ASP A 226 3.54 3.90 20.79
C ASP A 226 2.52 4.03 19.63
N LEU A 227 2.22 2.90 18.97
CA LEU A 227 1.36 2.83 17.78
C LEU A 227 -0.12 2.70 18.10
#